data_e06a2ee9acb0cc0dbc70f00fe220edae
#
_entry.id   e06a2ee9acb0cc0dbc70f00fe220edae
#
_cell.length_a   1.000
_cell.length_b   1.000
_cell.length_c   1.000
_cell.angle_alpha   90.00
_cell.angle_beta   90.00
_cell.angle_gamma   90.00
#
_symmetry.space_group_name_H-M   'P 1'
#
loop_
_entity.id
_entity.type
_entity.pdbx_description
1 polymer ?
#
loop_
_entity_poly.entity_id
_entity_poly.type
_entity_poly.pdbx_seq_one_letter_code
_entity_poly.pdbx_strand_id
1 'polypeptide(L)'
;MAKLDRLLALVQALSDTTEGLTLDEMAGRLDVNRRTAERMRDIIARHFDLDEVADDRRKRFLIRDSLRRAYTRPNAAEVAALQAEVDGRTLAGQNARAEQLASLLAKVKAALDDRERRRLDPDLDALARLQRTMVTAGPIAAVAPETVTTIQSAILSGRCVEFHYATEERPEARWRRVIPYGLVHGPLTYLLGKMPARDDQPVYFRLDRMTAVTVSDTIGCAPDEWDIDAWLADSFAVWRDEKQDVVLCVPASSVARARHWRFHARQQIEDLADGGLRIRFGTGGMRELAEHLFTWGGELVIEGPDVLVAVMRERIAAAQTMLPNDVRPILSQDAATGTS
;
A
#
# COMPACT_ATOMS: atom_id res chain seq x y z
N MET A 1 -27.00 -12.49 -34.38
CA MET A 1 -25.93 -12.70 -33.37
C MET A 1 -24.75 -13.39 -34.00
N ALA A 2 -23.53 -12.87 -33.85
CA ALA A 2 -22.32 -13.51 -34.37
C ALA A 2 -22.07 -14.84 -33.67
N LYS A 3 -21.34 -15.76 -34.31
CA LYS A 3 -21.06 -17.11 -33.76
C LYS A 3 -20.37 -17.05 -32.40
N LEU A 4 -19.50 -16.07 -32.19
CA LEU A 4 -18.80 -15.83 -30.94
C LEU A 4 -19.74 -15.38 -29.82
N ASP A 5 -20.66 -14.47 -30.12
CA ASP A 5 -21.65 -13.97 -29.15
C ASP A 5 -22.54 -15.09 -28.61
N ARG A 6 -22.93 -16.05 -29.46
CA ARG A 6 -23.71 -17.22 -29.06
C ARG A 6 -22.93 -18.17 -28.16
N LEU A 7 -21.63 -18.35 -28.44
CA LEU A 7 -20.74 -19.17 -27.60
C LEU A 7 -20.58 -18.54 -26.20
N LEU A 8 -20.33 -17.24 -26.12
CA LEU A 8 -20.22 -16.51 -24.86
C LEU A 8 -21.55 -16.53 -24.08
N ALA A 9 -22.68 -16.33 -24.76
CA ALA A 9 -24.00 -16.42 -24.15
C ALA A 9 -24.29 -17.83 -23.59
N LEU A 10 -23.84 -18.90 -24.28
CA LEU A 10 -23.98 -20.25 -23.79
C LEU A 10 -23.10 -20.54 -22.58
N VAL A 11 -21.84 -20.09 -22.60
CA VAL A 11 -20.94 -20.22 -21.45
C VAL A 11 -21.53 -19.53 -20.22
N GLN A 12 -22.04 -18.31 -20.39
CA GLN A 12 -22.69 -17.57 -19.30
C GLN A 12 -23.93 -18.32 -18.78
N ALA A 13 -24.81 -18.80 -19.67
CA ALA A 13 -26.00 -19.53 -19.28
C ALA A 13 -25.69 -20.83 -18.53
N LEU A 14 -24.62 -21.55 -18.93
CA LEU A 14 -24.15 -22.78 -18.26
C LEU A 14 -23.47 -22.48 -16.90
N SER A 15 -22.92 -21.31 -16.72
CA SER A 15 -22.30 -20.87 -15.46
C SER A 15 -23.33 -20.33 -14.45
N ASP A 16 -24.44 -19.77 -14.94
CA ASP A 16 -25.47 -19.14 -14.10
C ASP A 16 -26.51 -20.14 -13.58
N THR A 17 -26.53 -21.36 -14.12
CA THR A 17 -27.50 -22.40 -13.71
C THR A 17 -26.95 -23.28 -12.58
N THR A 18 -27.79 -23.55 -11.58
CA THR A 18 -27.50 -24.53 -10.50
C THR A 18 -27.87 -25.95 -10.85
N GLU A 19 -28.88 -26.13 -11.72
CA GLU A 19 -29.43 -27.44 -12.11
C GLU A 19 -28.83 -27.96 -13.42
N GLY A 20 -28.14 -27.10 -14.16
CA GLY A 20 -27.66 -27.42 -15.49
C GLY A 20 -28.71 -27.20 -16.59
N LEU A 21 -28.30 -27.19 -17.86
CA LEU A 21 -29.14 -27.05 -19.03
C LEU A 21 -29.09 -28.31 -19.88
N THR A 22 -30.24 -28.76 -20.36
CA THR A 22 -30.32 -29.79 -21.39
C THR A 22 -29.96 -29.22 -22.76
N LEU A 23 -29.66 -30.09 -23.74
CA LEU A 23 -29.39 -29.66 -25.12
C LEU A 23 -30.57 -28.91 -25.75
N ASP A 24 -31.80 -29.28 -25.40
CA ASP A 24 -33.01 -28.64 -25.91
C ASP A 24 -33.20 -27.25 -25.31
N GLU A 25 -32.93 -27.08 -24.02
CA GLU A 25 -32.94 -25.78 -23.36
C GLU A 25 -31.81 -24.83 -23.88
N MET A 26 -30.61 -25.37 -24.15
CA MET A 26 -29.54 -24.62 -24.81
C MET A 26 -29.94 -24.16 -26.22
N ALA A 27 -30.55 -25.09 -27.01
CA ALA A 27 -30.99 -24.77 -28.35
C ALA A 27 -32.07 -23.67 -28.37
N GLY A 28 -33.05 -23.76 -27.44
CA GLY A 28 -34.10 -22.77 -27.30
C GLY A 28 -33.56 -21.38 -26.86
N ARG A 29 -32.65 -21.34 -25.91
CA ARG A 29 -32.07 -20.05 -25.42
C ARG A 29 -31.25 -19.31 -26.47
N LEU A 30 -30.59 -20.04 -27.36
CA LEU A 30 -29.71 -19.46 -28.38
C LEU A 30 -30.38 -19.29 -29.74
N ASP A 31 -31.64 -19.71 -29.86
CA ASP A 31 -32.40 -19.77 -31.13
C ASP A 31 -31.60 -20.51 -32.21
N VAL A 32 -31.18 -21.73 -31.88
CA VAL A 32 -30.44 -22.62 -32.78
C VAL A 32 -31.02 -24.02 -32.73
N ASN A 33 -30.73 -24.87 -33.75
CA ASN A 33 -31.12 -26.27 -33.71
C ASN A 33 -30.26 -27.06 -32.71
N ARG A 34 -30.80 -28.20 -32.23
CA ARG A 34 -30.14 -29.07 -31.23
C ARG A 34 -28.72 -29.50 -31.62
N ARG A 35 -28.48 -29.80 -32.92
CA ARG A 35 -27.17 -30.21 -33.44
C ARG A 35 -26.14 -29.07 -33.34
N THR A 36 -26.58 -27.82 -33.50
CA THR A 36 -25.73 -26.64 -33.30
C THR A 36 -25.43 -26.45 -31.82
N ALA A 37 -26.40 -26.61 -30.93
CA ALA A 37 -26.20 -26.53 -29.48
C ALA A 37 -25.22 -27.61 -29.00
N GLU A 38 -25.34 -28.86 -29.49
CA GLU A 38 -24.43 -29.97 -29.21
C GLU A 38 -22.98 -29.64 -29.63
N ARG A 39 -22.80 -29.10 -30.84
CA ARG A 39 -21.49 -28.70 -31.34
C ARG A 39 -20.87 -27.54 -30.53
N MET A 40 -21.70 -26.61 -30.06
CA MET A 40 -21.27 -25.52 -29.18
C MET A 40 -20.89 -26.04 -27.80
N ARG A 41 -21.67 -26.97 -27.22
CA ARG A 41 -21.33 -27.67 -25.97
C ARG A 41 -19.97 -28.37 -26.10
N ASP A 42 -19.69 -29.07 -27.20
CA ASP A 42 -18.42 -29.78 -27.42
C ASP A 42 -17.23 -28.82 -27.54
N ILE A 43 -17.45 -27.64 -28.10
CA ILE A 43 -16.43 -26.58 -28.12
C ILE A 43 -16.17 -26.11 -26.70
N ILE A 44 -17.23 -25.84 -25.93
CA ILE A 44 -17.11 -25.37 -24.53
C ILE A 44 -16.42 -26.43 -23.67
N ALA A 45 -16.75 -27.73 -23.81
CA ALA A 45 -16.15 -28.81 -23.04
C ALA A 45 -14.61 -28.97 -23.26
N ARG A 46 -14.06 -28.42 -24.35
CA ARG A 46 -12.61 -28.41 -24.60
C ARG A 46 -11.87 -27.31 -23.79
N HIS A 47 -12.61 -26.29 -23.37
CA HIS A 47 -12.01 -25.11 -22.74
C HIS A 47 -12.47 -24.91 -21.30
N PHE A 48 -13.57 -25.54 -20.90
CA PHE A 48 -14.19 -25.42 -19.57
C PHE A 48 -14.49 -26.81 -19.02
N ASP A 49 -14.38 -26.98 -17.70
CA ASP A 49 -14.85 -28.19 -17.02
C ASP A 49 -16.39 -28.20 -17.03
N LEU A 50 -16.94 -28.96 -17.95
CA LEU A 50 -18.39 -29.14 -18.12
C LEU A 50 -18.82 -30.39 -17.40
N ASP A 51 -19.58 -30.19 -16.32
CA ASP A 51 -20.19 -31.33 -15.60
C ASP A 51 -21.45 -31.81 -16.29
N GLU A 52 -21.62 -33.13 -16.31
CA GLU A 52 -22.84 -33.80 -16.74
C GLU A 52 -23.60 -34.31 -15.52
N VAL A 53 -24.86 -33.89 -15.38
CA VAL A 53 -25.76 -34.37 -14.34
C VAL A 53 -26.86 -35.22 -15.04
N ALA A 54 -27.04 -36.45 -14.58
CA ALA A 54 -28.10 -37.27 -15.08
C ALA A 54 -29.46 -36.78 -14.55
N ASP A 55 -30.41 -36.55 -15.44
CA ASP A 55 -31.80 -36.16 -15.14
C ASP A 55 -32.74 -37.14 -15.87
N ASP A 56 -33.11 -38.24 -15.22
CA ASP A 56 -33.88 -39.39 -15.75
C ASP A 56 -33.31 -39.92 -17.08
N ARG A 57 -33.94 -39.54 -18.19
CA ARG A 57 -33.54 -39.95 -19.56
C ARG A 57 -32.73 -38.86 -20.28
N ARG A 58 -32.42 -37.76 -19.62
CA ARG A 58 -31.71 -36.59 -20.21
C ARG A 58 -30.44 -36.30 -19.45
N LYS A 59 -29.52 -35.64 -20.12
CA LYS A 59 -28.31 -35.11 -19.51
C LYS A 59 -28.42 -33.59 -19.38
N ARG A 60 -28.12 -33.06 -18.22
CA ARG A 60 -27.98 -31.65 -17.96
C ARG A 60 -26.50 -31.31 -17.88
N PHE A 61 -26.14 -30.17 -18.43
CA PHE A 61 -24.78 -29.69 -18.49
C PHE A 61 -24.69 -28.38 -17.73
N LEU A 62 -23.64 -28.23 -16.92
CA LEU A 62 -23.35 -26.99 -16.21
C LEU A 62 -21.85 -26.82 -16.11
N ILE A 63 -21.42 -25.55 -16.01
CA ILE A 63 -20.04 -25.19 -15.70
C ILE A 63 -20.02 -24.86 -14.22
N ARG A 64 -19.47 -25.74 -13.38
CA ARG A 64 -19.33 -25.48 -11.92
C ARG A 64 -18.30 -24.41 -11.63
N ASP A 65 -17.25 -24.36 -12.44
CA ASP A 65 -16.28 -23.28 -12.43
C ASP A 65 -16.82 -22.13 -13.27
N SER A 66 -17.58 -21.25 -12.62
CA SER A 66 -18.11 -20.06 -13.29
C SER A 66 -16.98 -19.26 -13.94
N LEU A 67 -17.28 -18.57 -15.04
CA LEU A 67 -16.40 -17.53 -15.62
C LEU A 67 -15.83 -16.59 -14.54
N ARG A 68 -16.58 -16.36 -13.46
CA ARG A 68 -16.12 -15.65 -12.27
C ARG A 68 -14.83 -16.25 -11.71
N ARG A 69 -14.71 -17.59 -11.59
CA ARG A 69 -13.46 -18.22 -11.07
C ARG A 69 -12.30 -18.05 -12.04
N ALA A 70 -12.51 -18.14 -13.34
CA ALA A 70 -11.44 -17.92 -14.32
C ALA A 70 -10.88 -16.47 -14.29
N TYR A 71 -11.74 -15.50 -13.97
CA TYR A 71 -11.34 -14.08 -13.81
C TYR A 71 -10.91 -13.71 -12.38
N THR A 72 -11.21 -14.53 -11.38
CA THR A 72 -10.89 -14.27 -9.98
C THR A 72 -9.72 -15.11 -9.46
N ARG A 73 -9.15 -15.99 -10.29
CA ARG A 73 -8.01 -16.82 -9.91
C ARG A 73 -6.72 -16.00 -9.98
N PRO A 74 -5.93 -15.98 -8.91
CA PRO A 74 -4.66 -15.29 -8.94
C PRO A 74 -3.68 -16.00 -9.88
N ASN A 75 -2.92 -15.22 -10.63
CA ASN A 75 -1.80 -15.72 -11.41
C ASN A 75 -0.50 -15.75 -10.59
N ALA A 76 0.56 -16.36 -11.13
CA ALA A 76 1.83 -16.49 -10.42
C ALA A 76 2.45 -15.14 -10.04
N ALA A 77 2.33 -14.13 -10.92
CA ALA A 77 2.87 -12.79 -10.65
C ALA A 77 2.14 -12.09 -9.50
N GLU A 78 0.81 -12.25 -9.39
CA GLU A 78 0.00 -11.68 -8.30
C GLU A 78 0.32 -12.36 -6.96
N VAL A 79 0.46 -13.70 -6.94
CA VAL A 79 0.85 -14.44 -5.75
C VAL A 79 2.28 -14.08 -5.33
N ALA A 80 3.20 -13.97 -6.27
CA ALA A 80 4.58 -13.57 -6.00
C ALA A 80 4.68 -12.13 -5.51
N ALA A 81 3.91 -11.19 -6.06
CA ALA A 81 3.85 -9.81 -5.59
C ALA A 81 3.36 -9.72 -4.14
N LEU A 82 2.30 -10.48 -3.80
CA LEU A 82 1.81 -10.54 -2.42
C LEU A 82 2.84 -11.18 -1.47
N GLN A 83 3.54 -12.22 -1.91
CA GLN A 83 4.63 -12.83 -1.12
C GLN A 83 5.78 -11.83 -0.90
N ALA A 84 6.20 -11.10 -1.95
CA ALA A 84 7.26 -10.09 -1.84
C ALA A 84 6.88 -8.96 -0.87
N GLU A 85 5.59 -8.57 -0.83
CA GLU A 85 5.11 -7.58 0.16
C GLU A 85 5.16 -8.13 1.58
N VAL A 86 4.76 -9.40 1.81
CA VAL A 86 4.90 -10.07 3.13
C VAL A 86 6.36 -10.07 3.57
N ASP A 87 7.27 -10.52 2.70
CA ASP A 87 8.71 -10.61 2.99
C ASP A 87 9.30 -9.23 3.28
N GLY A 88 8.95 -8.22 2.48
CA GLY A 88 9.39 -6.83 2.67
C GLY A 88 8.94 -6.24 4.00
N ARG A 89 7.68 -6.48 4.40
CA ARG A 89 7.16 -6.02 5.70
C ARG A 89 7.84 -6.74 6.88
N THR A 90 8.10 -8.03 6.73
CA THR A 90 8.83 -8.82 7.74
C THR A 90 10.26 -8.28 7.92
N LEU A 91 10.98 -8.07 6.81
CA LEU A 91 12.33 -7.51 6.84
C LEU A 91 12.38 -6.09 7.43
N ALA A 92 11.34 -5.29 7.18
CA ALA A 92 11.20 -3.95 7.76
C ALA A 92 10.76 -3.95 9.25
N GLY A 93 10.58 -5.13 9.88
CA GLY A 93 10.11 -5.26 11.26
C GLY A 93 8.63 -4.92 11.47
N GLN A 94 7.84 -4.77 10.40
CA GLN A 94 6.41 -4.48 10.43
C GLN A 94 5.56 -5.75 10.61
N ASN A 95 5.85 -6.52 11.66
CA ASN A 95 5.34 -7.89 11.87
C ASN A 95 3.81 -7.97 11.84
N ALA A 96 3.11 -7.07 12.50
CA ALA A 96 1.63 -7.06 12.53
C ALA A 96 1.02 -7.02 11.12
N ARG A 97 1.57 -6.19 10.24
CA ARG A 97 1.09 -6.05 8.87
C ARG A 97 1.53 -7.22 8.00
N ALA A 98 2.75 -7.73 8.22
CA ALA A 98 3.25 -8.93 7.55
C ALA A 98 2.36 -10.15 7.84
N GLU A 99 1.93 -10.35 9.09
CA GLU A 99 1.05 -11.45 9.49
C GLU A 99 -0.35 -11.35 8.85
N GLN A 100 -0.94 -10.15 8.79
CA GLN A 100 -2.23 -9.95 8.11
C GLN A 100 -2.14 -10.31 6.63
N LEU A 101 -1.08 -9.86 5.94
CA LEU A 101 -0.83 -10.18 4.53
C LEU A 101 -0.51 -11.66 4.32
N ALA A 102 0.27 -12.28 5.21
CA ALA A 102 0.58 -13.71 5.18
C ALA A 102 -0.68 -14.56 5.37
N SER A 103 -1.59 -14.15 6.26
CA SER A 103 -2.89 -14.81 6.43
C SER A 103 -3.73 -14.73 5.15
N LEU A 104 -3.77 -13.57 4.48
CA LEU A 104 -4.45 -13.42 3.19
C LEU A 104 -3.81 -14.31 2.13
N LEU A 105 -2.48 -14.28 2.01
CA LEU A 105 -1.72 -15.10 1.08
C LEU A 105 -1.99 -16.60 1.28
N ALA A 106 -2.03 -17.06 2.54
CA ALA A 106 -2.38 -18.44 2.86
C ALA A 106 -3.79 -18.81 2.38
N LYS A 107 -4.78 -17.92 2.56
CA LYS A 107 -6.14 -18.11 2.07
C LYS A 107 -6.19 -18.14 0.54
N VAL A 108 -5.46 -17.26 -0.12
CA VAL A 108 -5.33 -17.25 -1.59
C VAL A 108 -4.74 -18.56 -2.10
N LYS A 109 -3.63 -19.02 -1.50
CA LYS A 109 -2.99 -20.30 -1.85
C LYS A 109 -3.89 -21.50 -1.57
N ALA A 110 -4.65 -21.48 -0.47
CA ALA A 110 -5.59 -22.54 -0.12
C ALA A 110 -6.83 -22.63 -1.05
N ALA A 111 -7.21 -21.50 -1.65
CA ALA A 111 -8.32 -21.46 -2.61
C ALA A 111 -7.95 -22.02 -3.99
N LEU A 112 -6.67 -22.23 -4.28
CA LEU A 112 -6.20 -22.86 -5.51
C LEU A 112 -6.40 -24.39 -5.42
N ASP A 113 -6.95 -24.98 -6.47
CA ASP A 113 -7.01 -26.44 -6.59
C ASP A 113 -5.62 -27.04 -6.90
N ASP A 114 -5.48 -28.37 -6.78
CA ASP A 114 -4.18 -29.05 -6.96
C ASP A 114 -3.63 -28.91 -8.39
N ARG A 115 -4.49 -28.78 -9.41
CA ARG A 115 -4.08 -28.59 -10.79
C ARG A 115 -3.52 -27.19 -11.02
N GLU A 116 -4.18 -26.19 -10.44
CA GLU A 116 -3.75 -24.79 -10.49
C GLU A 116 -2.44 -24.60 -9.75
N ARG A 117 -2.34 -25.17 -8.57
CA ARG A 117 -1.13 -25.13 -7.75
C ARG A 117 0.06 -25.70 -8.51
N ARG A 118 -0.07 -26.90 -9.09
CA ARG A 118 0.98 -27.50 -9.93
C ARG A 118 1.33 -26.68 -11.17
N ARG A 119 0.39 -25.93 -11.71
CA ARG A 119 0.63 -25.03 -12.85
C ARG A 119 1.42 -23.77 -12.45
N LEU A 120 1.16 -23.24 -11.27
CA LEU A 120 1.76 -22.01 -10.77
C LEU A 120 3.13 -22.25 -10.10
N ASP A 121 3.34 -23.43 -9.49
CA ASP A 121 4.53 -23.73 -8.71
C ASP A 121 5.86 -23.45 -9.45
N PRO A 122 6.08 -23.84 -10.71
CA PRO A 122 7.34 -23.57 -11.40
C PRO A 122 7.61 -22.07 -11.57
N ASP A 123 6.57 -21.28 -11.88
CA ASP A 123 6.67 -19.83 -12.06
C ASP A 123 6.89 -19.14 -10.72
N LEU A 124 6.18 -19.58 -9.66
CA LEU A 124 6.35 -19.09 -8.30
C LEU A 124 7.77 -19.35 -7.78
N ASP A 125 8.31 -20.55 -8.01
CA ASP A 125 9.68 -20.91 -7.63
C ASP A 125 10.71 -20.04 -8.37
N ALA A 126 10.51 -19.78 -9.65
CA ALA A 126 11.37 -18.91 -10.45
C ALA A 126 11.33 -17.47 -9.92
N LEU A 127 10.14 -16.92 -9.68
CA LEU A 127 9.95 -15.57 -9.15
C LEU A 127 10.51 -15.46 -7.73
N ALA A 128 10.27 -16.45 -6.87
CA ALA A 128 10.79 -16.47 -5.51
C ALA A 128 12.34 -16.50 -5.46
N ARG A 129 13.01 -17.11 -6.44
CA ARG A 129 14.48 -17.10 -6.54
C ARG A 129 15.05 -15.79 -7.06
N LEU A 130 14.36 -15.13 -7.99
CA LEU A 130 14.89 -14.00 -8.75
C LEU A 130 14.36 -12.63 -8.29
N GLN A 131 13.27 -12.61 -7.51
CA GLN A 131 12.72 -11.38 -6.91
C GLN A 131 13.14 -11.26 -5.45
N ARG A 132 13.60 -10.09 -5.06
CA ARG A 132 13.92 -9.76 -3.66
C ARG A 132 13.42 -8.36 -3.36
N THR A 133 12.86 -8.18 -2.18
CA THR A 133 12.54 -6.87 -1.63
C THR A 133 13.75 -6.33 -0.91
N MET A 134 14.16 -5.12 -1.26
CA MET A 134 15.21 -4.40 -0.56
C MET A 134 14.58 -3.46 0.46
N VAL A 135 15.05 -3.51 1.68
CA VAL A 135 14.63 -2.59 2.75
C VAL A 135 15.66 -1.48 2.86
N THR A 136 15.20 -0.24 2.78
CA THR A 136 16.05 0.93 2.99
C THR A 136 16.36 1.09 4.47
N ALA A 137 17.54 1.66 4.78
CA ALA A 137 17.87 2.04 6.15
C ALA A 137 16.81 2.99 6.71
N GLY A 138 16.42 2.78 7.96
CA GLY A 138 15.39 3.58 8.61
C GLY A 138 15.04 3.04 9.99
N PRO A 139 14.08 3.68 10.67
CA PRO A 139 13.64 3.22 11.97
C PRO A 139 12.99 1.84 11.89
N ILE A 140 13.36 0.94 12.80
CA ILE A 140 12.72 -0.35 13.00
C ILE A 140 11.87 -0.25 14.26
N ALA A 141 10.59 -0.62 14.16
CA ALA A 141 9.69 -0.66 15.28
C ALA A 141 8.84 -1.93 15.22
N ALA A 142 8.95 -2.77 16.25
CA ALA A 142 8.09 -3.94 16.40
C ALA A 142 6.74 -3.50 17.00
N VAL A 143 5.67 -3.73 16.28
CA VAL A 143 4.29 -3.53 16.75
C VAL A 143 3.66 -4.89 16.89
N ALA A 144 3.09 -5.18 18.06
CA ALA A 144 2.38 -6.43 18.29
C ALA A 144 1.12 -6.48 17.40
N PRO A 145 0.85 -7.60 16.70
CA PRO A 145 -0.32 -7.75 15.82
C PRO A 145 -1.64 -7.43 16.51
N GLU A 146 -1.76 -7.79 17.79
CA GLU A 146 -2.93 -7.57 18.62
C GLU A 146 -3.21 -6.06 18.82
N THR A 147 -2.17 -5.23 18.86
CA THR A 147 -2.32 -3.77 18.96
C THR A 147 -3.07 -3.20 17.77
N VAL A 148 -2.68 -3.60 16.55
CA VAL A 148 -3.34 -3.13 15.33
C VAL A 148 -4.79 -3.61 15.26
N THR A 149 -5.04 -4.90 15.52
CA THR A 149 -6.39 -5.48 15.48
C THR A 149 -7.30 -4.89 16.54
N THR A 150 -6.79 -4.60 17.74
CA THR A 150 -7.56 -3.94 18.82
C THR A 150 -7.97 -2.52 18.41
N ILE A 151 -7.05 -1.73 17.82
CA ILE A 151 -7.37 -0.39 17.34
C ILE A 151 -8.39 -0.44 16.20
N GLN A 152 -8.23 -1.37 15.24
CA GLN A 152 -9.19 -1.57 14.16
C GLN A 152 -10.59 -1.95 14.71
N SER A 153 -10.65 -2.81 15.72
CA SER A 153 -11.90 -3.18 16.39
C SER A 153 -12.57 -1.98 17.09
N ALA A 154 -11.77 -1.11 17.70
CA ALA A 154 -12.28 0.11 18.32
C ALA A 154 -12.88 1.07 17.26
N ILE A 155 -12.18 1.27 16.13
CA ILE A 155 -12.67 2.08 15.00
C ILE A 155 -14.00 1.52 14.48
N LEU A 156 -14.07 0.21 14.22
CA LEU A 156 -15.27 -0.44 13.68
C LEU A 156 -16.46 -0.42 14.65
N SER A 157 -16.18 -0.44 15.94
CA SER A 157 -17.23 -0.42 16.98
C SER A 157 -17.60 0.99 17.47
N GLY A 158 -16.97 2.04 16.95
CA GLY A 158 -17.20 3.43 17.38
C GLY A 158 -16.82 3.67 18.83
N ARG A 159 -15.72 3.09 19.31
CA ARG A 159 -15.27 3.15 20.70
C ARG A 159 -13.89 3.77 20.83
N CYS A 160 -13.62 4.33 22.00
CA CYS A 160 -12.27 4.79 22.35
C CYS A 160 -11.29 3.62 22.48
N VAL A 161 -10.01 3.92 22.35
CA VAL A 161 -8.90 3.03 22.66
C VAL A 161 -8.23 3.47 23.95
N GLU A 162 -7.92 2.53 24.83
CA GLU A 162 -7.15 2.76 26.06
C GLU A 162 -5.80 2.06 25.97
N PHE A 163 -4.75 2.73 26.42
CA PHE A 163 -3.39 2.19 26.41
C PHE A 163 -2.47 2.96 27.36
N HIS A 164 -1.33 2.38 27.70
CA HIS A 164 -0.24 3.09 28.32
C HIS A 164 0.75 3.56 27.27
N TYR A 165 1.20 4.80 27.35
CA TYR A 165 2.06 5.45 26.37
C TYR A 165 3.30 6.05 26.99
N ALA A 166 4.48 5.66 26.49
CA ALA A 166 5.77 6.21 26.85
C ALA A 166 6.39 7.01 25.70
N THR A 167 7.16 8.04 26.00
CA THR A 167 7.95 8.79 25.01
C THR A 167 9.43 8.82 25.45
N GLU A 168 10.34 9.20 24.56
CA GLU A 168 11.76 9.34 24.91
C GLU A 168 11.99 10.37 26.01
N GLU A 169 11.24 11.48 25.94
CA GLU A 169 11.28 12.54 26.95
C GLU A 169 10.61 12.14 28.27
N ARG A 170 9.69 11.19 28.22
CA ARG A 170 8.91 10.70 29.36
C ARG A 170 8.81 9.17 29.29
N PRO A 171 9.83 8.47 29.81
CA PRO A 171 9.90 7.01 29.76
C PRO A 171 8.84 6.32 30.64
N GLU A 172 8.29 7.03 31.63
CA GLU A 172 7.18 6.54 32.44
C GLU A 172 5.91 6.45 31.59
N ALA A 173 5.42 5.24 31.38
CA ALA A 173 4.21 5.01 30.61
C ALA A 173 2.99 5.59 31.33
N ARG A 174 2.24 6.45 30.66
CA ARG A 174 1.01 7.08 31.19
C ARG A 174 -0.19 6.52 30.46
N TRP A 175 -1.23 6.25 31.24
CA TRP A 175 -2.53 5.84 30.70
C TRP A 175 -3.13 6.93 29.81
N ARG A 176 -3.70 6.50 28.68
CA ARG A 176 -4.41 7.34 27.72
C ARG A 176 -5.71 6.69 27.31
N ARG A 177 -6.76 7.50 27.14
CA ARG A 177 -7.98 7.16 26.42
C ARG A 177 -8.09 8.09 25.24
N VAL A 178 -8.29 7.53 24.05
CA VAL A 178 -8.20 8.26 22.79
C VAL A 178 -9.35 7.85 21.88
N ILE A 179 -10.03 8.82 21.29
CA ILE A 179 -10.93 8.59 20.15
C ILE A 179 -10.07 8.31 18.93
N PRO A 180 -10.18 7.14 18.26
CA PRO A 180 -9.38 6.84 17.08
C PRO A 180 -9.92 7.60 15.86
N TYR A 181 -9.08 8.43 15.27
CA TYR A 181 -9.35 9.19 14.05
C TYR A 181 -8.76 8.51 12.80
N GLY A 182 -7.87 7.54 12.96
CA GLY A 182 -7.32 6.72 11.89
C GLY A 182 -5.99 6.08 12.21
N LEU A 183 -5.59 5.13 11.36
CA LEU A 183 -4.27 4.50 11.37
C LEU A 183 -3.47 4.99 10.18
N VAL A 184 -2.25 5.46 10.44
CA VAL A 184 -1.32 5.95 9.41
C VAL A 184 -0.14 4.98 9.34
N HIS A 185 0.03 4.36 8.18
CA HIS A 185 1.09 3.40 7.92
C HIS A 185 2.21 4.02 7.09
N GLY A 186 3.44 3.89 7.58
CA GLY A 186 4.66 4.31 6.94
C GLY A 186 5.82 3.43 7.39
N PRO A 187 7.06 3.92 7.45
CA PRO A 187 8.17 3.22 8.12
C PRO A 187 7.83 2.88 9.57
N LEU A 188 7.10 3.75 10.25
CA LEU A 188 6.47 3.52 11.54
C LEU A 188 4.95 3.55 11.36
N THR A 189 4.21 2.90 12.29
CA THR A 189 2.74 2.95 12.30
C THR A 189 2.26 3.85 13.43
N TYR A 190 1.27 4.68 13.14
CA TYR A 190 0.72 5.66 14.07
C TYR A 190 -0.80 5.52 14.18
N LEU A 191 -1.31 5.69 15.40
CA LEU A 191 -2.70 6.03 15.66
C LEU A 191 -2.82 7.55 15.63
N LEU A 192 -3.65 8.07 14.74
CA LEU A 192 -4.12 9.44 14.82
C LEU A 192 -5.34 9.46 15.73
N GLY A 193 -5.30 10.24 16.79
CA GLY A 193 -6.38 10.19 17.76
C GLY A 193 -6.47 11.44 18.63
N LYS A 194 -7.67 11.66 19.18
CA LYS A 194 -8.02 12.80 20.03
C LYS A 194 -8.36 12.34 21.43
N MET A 195 -7.87 13.02 22.46
CA MET A 195 -8.26 12.75 23.84
C MET A 195 -9.68 13.32 24.10
N PRO A 196 -10.66 12.52 24.60
CA PRO A 196 -12.04 12.97 24.76
C PRO A 196 -12.21 14.20 25.67
N ALA A 197 -11.33 14.33 26.69
CA ALA A 197 -11.41 15.38 27.69
C ALA A 197 -10.73 16.70 27.26
N ARG A 198 -10.16 16.76 26.06
CA ARG A 198 -9.45 17.95 25.57
C ARG A 198 -10.07 18.45 24.27
N ASP A 199 -10.18 19.74 24.16
CA ASP A 199 -10.58 20.41 22.91
C ASP A 199 -9.39 20.60 21.96
N ASP A 200 -8.37 19.76 22.06
CA ASP A 200 -7.19 19.76 21.24
C ASP A 200 -7.46 19.11 19.89
N GLN A 201 -6.60 19.39 18.93
CA GLN A 201 -6.60 18.66 17.64
C GLN A 201 -6.10 17.22 17.83
N PRO A 202 -6.44 16.30 16.90
CA PRO A 202 -5.89 14.95 16.91
C PRO A 202 -4.36 14.97 16.86
N VAL A 203 -3.73 14.03 17.56
CA VAL A 203 -2.27 13.89 17.63
C VAL A 203 -1.85 12.47 17.25
N TYR A 204 -0.59 12.30 16.85
CA TYR A 204 -0.05 11.01 16.47
C TYR A 204 0.52 10.26 17.68
N PHE A 205 0.15 9.00 17.81
CA PHE A 205 0.70 8.06 18.77
C PHE A 205 1.40 6.92 18.03
N ARG A 206 2.69 6.72 18.26
CA ARG A 206 3.43 5.59 17.69
C ARG A 206 2.96 4.29 18.33
N LEU A 207 2.61 3.30 17.52
CA LEU A 207 2.06 2.04 18.03
C LEU A 207 3.11 1.22 18.81
N ASP A 208 4.38 1.29 18.42
CA ASP A 208 5.49 0.61 19.10
C ASP A 208 5.77 1.13 20.52
N ARG A 209 5.19 2.29 20.88
CA ARG A 209 5.29 2.90 22.22
C ARG A 209 4.04 2.67 23.08
N MET A 210 3.09 1.88 22.58
CA MET A 210 1.86 1.53 23.28
C MET A 210 2.01 0.19 23.98
N THR A 211 1.47 0.10 25.19
CA THR A 211 1.36 -1.16 25.94
C THR A 211 -0.03 -1.30 26.53
N ALA A 212 -0.48 -2.53 26.76
CA ALA A 212 -1.81 -2.85 27.30
C ALA A 212 -2.96 -2.17 26.54
N VAL A 213 -2.96 -2.30 25.22
CA VAL A 213 -3.96 -1.70 24.34
C VAL A 213 -5.29 -2.46 24.45
N THR A 214 -6.36 -1.75 24.74
CA THR A 214 -7.71 -2.32 24.88
C THR A 214 -8.77 -1.42 24.26
N VAL A 215 -9.89 -2.02 23.83
CA VAL A 215 -11.08 -1.26 23.42
C VAL A 215 -11.79 -0.78 24.69
N SER A 216 -12.05 0.51 24.78
CA SER A 216 -12.75 1.12 25.91
C SER A 216 -14.27 0.87 25.83
N ASP A 217 -14.94 0.90 26.98
CA ASP A 217 -16.40 0.95 27.02
C ASP A 217 -16.97 2.33 26.63
N THR A 218 -16.13 3.35 26.60
CA THR A 218 -16.51 4.71 26.22
C THR A 218 -16.72 4.80 24.71
N ILE A 219 -17.86 5.33 24.29
CA ILE A 219 -18.16 5.64 22.88
C ILE A 219 -17.26 6.80 22.42
N GLY A 220 -16.72 6.70 21.23
CA GLY A 220 -15.89 7.72 20.63
C GLY A 220 -15.51 7.36 19.19
N CYS A 221 -16.03 8.12 18.24
CA CYS A 221 -15.73 8.01 16.81
C CYS A 221 -15.24 9.36 16.28
N ALA A 222 -14.47 9.33 15.20
CA ALA A 222 -14.19 10.53 14.44
C ALA A 222 -15.51 11.11 13.91
N PRO A 223 -15.63 12.44 13.72
CA PRO A 223 -16.78 13.05 13.06
C PRO A 223 -16.98 12.51 11.65
N ASP A 224 -18.23 12.47 11.17
CA ASP A 224 -18.53 11.94 9.82
C ASP A 224 -17.85 12.77 8.70
N GLU A 225 -17.66 14.08 8.93
CA GLU A 225 -16.96 14.98 8.01
C GLU A 225 -15.42 14.91 8.12
N TRP A 226 -14.89 14.04 8.97
CA TRP A 226 -13.43 13.89 9.14
C TRP A 226 -12.78 13.32 7.90
N ASP A 227 -11.85 14.07 7.33
CA ASP A 227 -11.04 13.69 6.17
C ASP A 227 -9.57 13.52 6.59
N ILE A 228 -9.14 12.27 6.69
CA ILE A 228 -7.76 11.93 7.05
C ILE A 228 -6.76 12.33 5.96
N ASP A 229 -7.17 12.30 4.67
CA ASP A 229 -6.29 12.66 3.56
C ASP A 229 -6.08 14.18 3.53
N ALA A 230 -7.13 14.96 3.82
CA ALA A 230 -7.00 16.41 4.00
C ALA A 230 -6.10 16.74 5.19
N TRP A 231 -6.24 16.01 6.30
CA TRP A 231 -5.38 16.15 7.48
C TRP A 231 -3.91 15.86 7.17
N LEU A 232 -3.61 14.75 6.53
CA LEU A 232 -2.26 14.35 6.15
C LEU A 232 -1.62 15.31 5.13
N ALA A 233 -2.42 15.90 4.25
CA ALA A 233 -1.93 16.83 3.24
C ALA A 233 -1.46 18.19 3.81
N ASP A 234 -1.78 18.52 5.05
CA ASP A 234 -1.27 19.71 5.75
C ASP A 234 -0.04 19.42 6.61
N SER A 235 0.47 18.19 6.57
CA SER A 235 1.62 17.71 7.34
C SER A 235 2.74 17.26 6.42
N PHE A 236 3.99 17.41 6.85
CA PHE A 236 5.09 16.66 6.26
C PHE A 236 5.34 15.41 7.13
N ALA A 237 5.11 14.22 6.54
CA ALA A 237 5.06 12.97 7.28
C ALA A 237 4.04 13.02 8.44
N VAL A 238 4.49 12.83 9.69
CA VAL A 238 3.65 12.83 10.90
C VAL A 238 3.76 14.11 11.72
N TRP A 239 4.57 15.06 11.26
CA TRP A 239 4.83 16.30 11.99
C TRP A 239 3.95 17.42 11.46
N ARG A 240 3.28 18.09 12.38
CA ARG A 240 2.35 19.15 12.10
C ARG A 240 2.63 20.32 13.04
N ASP A 241 3.24 21.32 12.51
CA ASP A 241 3.38 22.65 13.05
C ASP A 241 2.61 23.65 12.16
N GLU A 242 2.85 24.92 12.32
CA GLU A 242 2.22 25.96 11.51
C GLU A 242 2.53 25.74 10.03
N LYS A 243 1.46 25.71 9.21
CA LYS A 243 1.58 25.53 7.76
C LYS A 243 2.31 26.68 7.12
N GLN A 244 3.34 26.37 6.34
CA GLN A 244 4.18 27.30 5.62
C GLN A 244 4.10 27.03 4.11
N ASP A 245 4.24 28.08 3.31
CA ASP A 245 4.34 27.97 1.86
C ASP A 245 5.81 27.74 1.48
N VAL A 246 6.10 26.50 1.06
CA VAL A 246 7.43 26.07 0.65
C VAL A 246 7.65 26.36 -0.82
N VAL A 247 8.79 26.96 -1.14
CA VAL A 247 9.25 27.22 -2.50
C VAL A 247 10.66 26.67 -2.66
N LEU A 248 10.81 25.71 -3.58
CA LEU A 248 12.08 25.11 -3.93
C LEU A 248 12.42 25.44 -5.37
N CYS A 249 13.67 25.77 -5.66
CA CYS A 249 14.19 25.97 -6.99
C CYS A 249 15.20 24.85 -7.31
N VAL A 250 15.02 24.19 -8.45
CA VAL A 250 15.87 23.10 -8.93
C VAL A 250 16.58 23.56 -10.19
N PRO A 251 17.94 23.58 -10.25
CA PRO A 251 18.69 23.98 -11.43
C PRO A 251 18.50 22.98 -12.57
N ALA A 252 18.74 23.42 -13.82
CA ALA A 252 18.56 22.63 -15.04
C ALA A 252 19.28 21.26 -15.00
N SER A 253 20.44 21.19 -14.33
CA SER A 253 21.22 19.95 -14.16
C SER A 253 20.50 18.86 -13.37
N SER A 254 19.57 19.22 -12.49
CA SER A 254 18.90 18.29 -11.55
C SER A 254 17.41 18.09 -11.87
N VAL A 255 16.91 18.72 -12.96
CA VAL A 255 15.50 18.66 -13.38
C VAL A 255 15.03 17.21 -13.64
N ALA A 256 15.86 16.38 -14.29
CA ALA A 256 15.52 15.00 -14.58
C ALA A 256 15.21 14.20 -13.29
N ARG A 257 15.99 14.39 -12.24
CA ARG A 257 15.76 13.80 -10.92
C ARG A 257 14.51 14.35 -10.28
N ALA A 258 14.32 15.67 -10.29
CA ALA A 258 13.23 16.35 -9.60
C ALA A 258 11.85 16.01 -10.20
N ARG A 259 11.74 15.81 -11.51
CA ARG A 259 10.48 15.42 -12.17
C ARG A 259 9.98 14.05 -11.75
N HIS A 260 10.86 13.15 -11.35
CA HIS A 260 10.54 11.82 -10.84
C HIS A 260 10.50 11.75 -9.31
N TRP A 261 10.54 12.92 -8.63
CA TRP A 261 10.54 12.98 -7.18
C TRP A 261 9.29 13.65 -6.64
N ARG A 262 8.70 13.04 -5.63
CA ARG A 262 7.57 13.61 -4.91
C ARG A 262 8.05 14.21 -3.60
N PHE A 263 8.14 15.54 -3.55
CA PHE A 263 8.43 16.30 -2.32
C PHE A 263 7.20 16.39 -1.42
N HIS A 264 6.01 16.56 -2.04
CA HIS A 264 4.75 16.63 -1.32
C HIS A 264 3.59 16.17 -2.19
N ALA A 265 2.51 15.61 -1.56
CA ALA A 265 1.36 15.09 -2.29
C ALA A 265 0.66 16.14 -3.16
N ARG A 266 0.64 17.40 -2.71
CA ARG A 266 0.02 18.56 -3.38
C ARG A 266 1.04 19.51 -4.02
N GLN A 267 2.23 19.04 -4.38
CA GLN A 267 3.23 19.89 -5.03
C GLN A 267 2.77 20.37 -6.41
N GLN A 268 3.08 21.62 -6.71
CA GLN A 268 2.94 22.23 -8.02
C GLN A 268 4.32 22.45 -8.61
N ILE A 269 4.50 22.10 -9.87
CA ILE A 269 5.78 22.20 -10.59
C ILE A 269 5.62 23.19 -11.73
N GLU A 270 6.51 24.16 -11.81
CA GLU A 270 6.57 25.19 -12.83
C GLU A 270 7.93 25.12 -13.54
N ASP A 271 7.91 25.12 -14.87
CA ASP A 271 9.14 25.19 -15.68
C ASP A 271 9.64 26.64 -15.73
N LEU A 272 10.93 26.85 -15.45
CA LEU A 272 11.58 28.16 -15.48
C LEU A 272 12.25 28.42 -16.85
N ALA A 273 12.40 29.69 -17.20
CA ALA A 273 12.97 30.10 -18.49
C ALA A 273 14.46 29.69 -18.67
N ASP A 274 15.18 29.48 -17.56
CA ASP A 274 16.58 29.01 -17.52
C ASP A 274 16.71 27.49 -17.63
N GLY A 275 15.58 26.78 -17.84
CA GLY A 275 15.52 25.33 -17.90
C GLY A 275 15.45 24.64 -16.54
N GLY A 276 15.38 25.38 -15.44
CA GLY A 276 15.16 24.87 -14.09
C GLY A 276 13.70 24.59 -13.79
N LEU A 277 13.40 24.16 -12.54
CA LEU A 277 12.05 23.99 -12.01
C LEU A 277 11.84 24.78 -10.74
N ARG A 278 10.65 25.33 -10.58
CA ARG A 278 10.16 25.82 -9.29
C ARG A 278 9.08 24.89 -8.78
N ILE A 279 9.21 24.47 -7.52
CA ILE A 279 8.29 23.54 -6.86
C ILE A 279 7.68 24.25 -5.67
N ARG A 280 6.33 24.25 -5.60
CA ARG A 280 5.58 24.93 -4.55
C ARG A 280 4.62 23.97 -3.88
N PHE A 281 4.51 24.05 -2.56
CA PHE A 281 3.50 23.33 -1.78
C PHE A 281 3.38 23.95 -0.38
N GLY A 282 2.19 23.78 0.23
CA GLY A 282 1.95 24.21 1.61
C GLY A 282 2.03 23.01 2.56
N THR A 283 2.83 23.09 3.63
CA THR A 283 2.97 22.02 4.63
C THR A 283 3.46 22.55 5.97
N GLY A 284 3.17 21.82 7.07
CA GLY A 284 3.92 21.91 8.34
C GLY A 284 5.14 20.97 8.32
N GLY A 285 5.74 20.69 9.49
CA GLY A 285 6.83 19.71 9.62
C GLY A 285 8.16 20.16 9.01
N MET A 286 8.55 21.42 9.26
CA MET A 286 9.76 21.99 8.66
C MET A 286 11.04 21.23 8.99
N ARG A 287 11.12 20.58 10.16
CA ARG A 287 12.28 19.75 10.55
C ARG A 287 12.44 18.52 9.67
N GLU A 288 11.37 17.76 9.50
CA GLU A 288 11.35 16.55 8.68
C GLU A 288 11.55 16.88 7.21
N LEU A 289 10.95 17.99 6.76
CA LEU A 289 11.19 18.47 5.41
C LEU A 289 12.67 18.81 5.20
N ALA A 290 13.31 19.50 6.15
CA ALA A 290 14.75 19.80 6.08
C ALA A 290 15.59 18.51 6.04
N GLU A 291 15.24 17.48 6.84
CA GLU A 291 15.91 16.17 6.79
C GLU A 291 15.80 15.52 5.42
N HIS A 292 14.61 15.56 4.84
CA HIS A 292 14.38 15.04 3.51
C HIS A 292 15.16 15.82 2.44
N LEU A 293 15.13 17.14 2.49
CA LEU A 293 15.83 18.01 1.54
C LEU A 293 17.35 17.93 1.69
N PHE A 294 17.87 17.60 2.88
CA PHE A 294 19.28 17.41 3.11
C PHE A 294 19.91 16.35 2.19
N THR A 295 19.14 15.34 1.77
CA THR A 295 19.57 14.31 0.82
C THR A 295 19.80 14.83 -0.61
N TRP A 296 19.38 16.06 -0.90
CA TRP A 296 19.54 16.71 -2.21
C TRP A 296 20.86 17.51 -2.31
N GLY A 297 21.50 17.82 -1.17
CA GLY A 297 22.73 18.62 -1.16
C GLY A 297 22.56 19.94 -1.91
N GLY A 298 23.48 20.23 -2.84
CA GLY A 298 23.44 21.44 -3.66
C GLY A 298 22.56 21.34 -4.92
N GLU A 299 21.79 20.25 -5.10
CA GLU A 299 20.96 20.02 -6.30
C GLU A 299 19.62 20.77 -6.26
N LEU A 300 19.33 21.48 -5.19
CA LEU A 300 18.18 22.38 -5.07
C LEU A 300 18.50 23.57 -4.15
N VAL A 301 17.73 24.63 -4.32
CA VAL A 301 17.77 25.83 -3.49
C VAL A 301 16.43 25.99 -2.78
N ILE A 302 16.45 26.27 -1.48
CA ILE A 302 15.26 26.61 -0.70
C ILE A 302 15.06 28.13 -0.83
N GLU A 303 14.07 28.56 -1.63
CA GLU A 303 13.69 29.95 -1.81
C GLU A 303 12.83 30.47 -0.63
N GLY A 304 12.16 29.59 0.07
CA GLY A 304 11.34 29.92 1.23
C GLY A 304 10.62 28.67 1.82
N PRO A 305 10.08 28.81 3.03
CA PRO A 305 10.07 29.97 3.91
C PRO A 305 11.37 30.13 4.71
N ASP A 306 11.58 31.30 5.32
CA ASP A 306 12.78 31.59 6.12
C ASP A 306 12.99 30.61 7.28
N VAL A 307 11.90 30.11 7.88
CA VAL A 307 11.96 29.09 8.93
C VAL A 307 12.59 27.79 8.43
N LEU A 308 12.29 27.37 7.22
CA LEU A 308 12.87 26.15 6.62
C LEU A 308 14.38 26.38 6.33
N VAL A 309 14.76 27.58 5.86
CA VAL A 309 16.16 27.96 5.66
C VAL A 309 16.93 27.94 6.98
N ALA A 310 16.33 28.46 8.06
CA ALA A 310 16.94 28.45 9.39
C ALA A 310 17.16 27.02 9.91
N VAL A 311 16.13 26.17 9.85
CA VAL A 311 16.20 24.76 10.24
C VAL A 311 17.25 24.00 9.43
N MET A 312 17.34 24.25 8.11
CA MET A 312 18.35 23.63 7.26
C MET A 312 19.77 24.06 7.66
N ARG A 313 19.98 25.34 7.99
CA ARG A 313 21.30 25.82 8.48
C ARG A 313 21.72 25.16 9.80
N GLU A 314 20.78 25.03 10.74
CA GLU A 314 21.02 24.29 11.99
C GLU A 314 21.40 22.83 11.72
N ARG A 315 20.72 22.19 10.78
CA ARG A 315 20.97 20.80 10.39
C ARG A 315 22.37 20.64 9.77
N ILE A 316 22.77 21.55 8.89
CA ILE A 316 24.10 21.55 8.28
C ILE A 316 25.17 21.71 9.35
N ALA A 317 24.99 22.67 10.29
CA ALA A 317 25.91 22.87 11.39
C ALA A 317 26.03 21.62 12.29
N ALA A 318 24.89 20.98 12.61
CA ALA A 318 24.90 19.73 13.37
C ALA A 318 25.61 18.60 12.61
N ALA A 319 25.37 18.45 11.29
CA ALA A 319 26.02 17.45 10.47
C ALA A 319 27.54 17.62 10.39
N GLN A 320 28.05 18.84 10.45
CA GLN A 320 29.51 19.12 10.50
C GLN A 320 30.17 18.50 11.72
N THR A 321 29.45 18.38 12.84
CA THR A 321 30.01 17.76 14.08
C THR A 321 30.13 16.24 13.97
N MET A 322 29.50 15.61 12.98
CA MET A 322 29.61 14.16 12.71
C MET A 322 30.94 13.80 12.03
N LEU A 323 31.64 14.80 11.48
CA LEU A 323 32.90 14.58 10.77
C LEU A 323 34.08 14.82 11.73
N PRO A 324 35.04 13.87 11.82
CA PRO A 324 36.27 14.13 12.55
C PRO A 324 37.07 15.28 11.89
N ASN A 325 37.70 16.14 12.71
CA ASN A 325 38.38 17.34 12.23
C ASN A 325 39.57 17.07 11.28
N ASP A 326 40.08 15.82 11.21
CA ASP A 326 41.33 15.46 10.52
C ASP A 326 41.16 14.59 9.25
N VAL A 327 39.95 14.43 8.71
CA VAL A 327 39.75 13.61 7.49
C VAL A 327 39.94 14.50 6.25
N ARG A 328 40.99 14.24 5.48
CA ARG A 328 41.17 14.82 4.14
C ARG A 328 40.01 14.37 3.22
N PRO A 329 39.42 15.27 2.42
CA PRO A 329 38.37 14.90 1.48
C PRO A 329 38.87 13.89 0.48
N ILE A 330 38.15 12.74 0.36
CA ILE A 330 38.45 11.59 -0.54
C ILE A 330 38.28 11.98 -2.02
N LEU A 331 37.71 13.14 -2.33
CA LEU A 331 37.26 13.54 -3.68
C LEU A 331 38.32 14.18 -4.59
N SER A 332 39.63 14.11 -4.28
CA SER A 332 40.65 14.77 -5.07
C SER A 332 41.70 13.87 -5.74
N GLN A 333 41.49 12.55 -5.87
CA GLN A 333 42.52 11.67 -6.43
C GLN A 333 42.27 11.05 -7.81
N ASP A 334 41.09 11.19 -8.42
CA ASP A 334 40.78 10.50 -9.72
C ASP A 334 40.74 11.44 -10.96
N ALA A 335 41.24 12.66 -10.87
CA ALA A 335 41.31 13.57 -12.03
C ALA A 335 42.69 13.60 -12.74
N ALA A 336 43.67 12.78 -12.34
CA ALA A 336 45.06 12.92 -12.82
C ALA A 336 45.66 11.68 -13.51
N THR A 337 44.92 10.67 -13.90
CA THR A 337 45.48 9.55 -14.69
C THR A 337 44.57 9.15 -15.82
N GLY A 338 44.63 9.94 -16.90
CA GLY A 338 43.90 9.69 -18.16
C GLY A 338 44.51 10.36 -19.35
N THR A 339 45.86 10.27 -19.47
CA THR A 339 46.54 10.57 -20.75
C THR A 339 47.81 9.74 -20.86
N SER A 340 47.70 8.61 -21.59
CA SER A 340 48.73 8.06 -22.47
C SER A 340 48.09 6.97 -23.29
#